data_97d0f436843db7ba8a928de79a00b6bc
#
_entry.id   97d0f436843db7ba8a928de79a00b6bc
#
_cell.length_a   1.000
_cell.length_b   1.000
_cell.length_c   1.000
_cell.angle_alpha   90.00
_cell.angle_beta   90.00
_cell.angle_gamma   90.00
#
_symmetry.space_group_name_H-M   'P 1'
#
loop_
_entity.id
_entity.type
_entity.pdbx_description
1 polymer ?
#
loop_
_entity_poly.entity_id
_entity_poly.type
_entity_poly.pdbx_seq_one_letter_code
_entity_poly.pdbx_strand_id
1 'polypeptide(L)'
;PVAELKDKKIIQAFEKAKDSMFEINVVATMSSGKSTLINALLGQQLMPAANEATTATIVKIVDTDQDNFSAIAYDKSGQIVKKLDNVTLEDMQALNADVKVSTVEIKGKIPCVSSVGMKLVLVDTPGPNNSRDKSHEEMTYKMIADSDKSLVLYVMNGQQLGINDEKIFLDYVCQSMKDGGKKARERFIFAVNKMDAFSPDPQDDGPECITKALDNVKAGLEDREIYNPNIFPVCSLPALQKRAEMKGTRARALRDFVEMCEEYDVMHFENYYQYNNLPQTVRNRIENFKVQMGEDDAIEIHTGIVSVEQAIAQYINKYARTTKVFDLVQ
;
A
#
# COMPACT_ATOMS: atom_id res chain seq x y z
N PRO A 1 9.04 -39.73 9.43
CA PRO A 1 9.65 -38.46 9.84
C PRO A 1 11.08 -38.49 9.38
N VAL A 2 11.41 -37.72 8.38
CA VAL A 2 12.67 -37.68 7.67
C VAL A 2 13.74 -37.18 8.64
N ALA A 3 14.74 -38.03 8.93
CA ALA A 3 15.84 -37.73 9.88
C ALA A 3 16.62 -36.43 9.45
N GLU A 4 16.64 -36.16 8.15
CA GLU A 4 17.25 -34.99 7.52
C GLU A 4 16.62 -33.66 7.94
N LEU A 5 15.32 -33.65 8.30
CA LEU A 5 14.65 -32.44 8.84
C LEU A 5 15.10 -32.07 10.27
N LYS A 6 15.89 -32.94 10.92
CA LYS A 6 16.51 -32.68 12.24
C LYS A 6 17.93 -32.13 12.15
N ASP A 7 18.46 -31.94 10.95
CA ASP A 7 19.77 -31.32 10.78
C ASP A 7 19.73 -29.88 11.30
N LYS A 8 20.65 -29.56 12.19
CA LYS A 8 20.77 -28.21 12.78
C LYS A 8 20.88 -27.10 11.73
N LYS A 9 21.51 -27.40 10.59
CA LYS A 9 21.63 -26.46 9.47
C LYS A 9 20.26 -26.18 8.82
N ILE A 10 19.44 -27.21 8.65
CA ILE A 10 18.09 -27.07 8.09
C ILE A 10 17.19 -26.32 9.06
N ILE A 11 17.26 -26.63 10.36
CA ILE A 11 16.52 -25.90 11.40
C ILE A 11 16.93 -24.43 11.44
N GLN A 12 18.24 -24.13 11.43
CA GLN A 12 18.75 -22.75 11.41
C GLN A 12 18.35 -22.00 10.13
N ALA A 13 18.38 -22.67 8.98
CA ALA A 13 17.91 -22.07 7.72
C ALA A 13 16.41 -21.80 7.75
N PHE A 14 15.61 -22.69 8.35
CA PHE A 14 14.18 -22.50 8.58
C PHE A 14 13.88 -21.33 9.53
N GLU A 15 14.63 -21.20 10.62
CA GLU A 15 14.51 -20.09 11.57
C GLU A 15 14.90 -18.77 10.91
N LYS A 16 16.00 -18.73 10.16
CA LYS A 16 16.43 -17.57 9.38
C LYS A 16 15.42 -17.21 8.30
N ALA A 17 14.79 -18.19 7.66
CA ALA A 17 13.72 -17.97 6.70
C ALA A 17 12.44 -17.45 7.36
N LYS A 18 12.15 -17.85 8.59
CA LYS A 18 11.01 -17.36 9.41
C LYS A 18 11.16 -15.91 9.82
N ASP A 19 12.39 -15.47 10.08
CA ASP A 19 12.72 -14.09 10.43
C ASP A 19 12.95 -13.18 9.22
N SER A 20 12.83 -13.70 8.00
CA SER A 20 12.98 -12.87 6.80
C SER A 20 11.84 -11.86 6.72
N MET A 21 12.20 -10.60 6.55
CA MET A 21 11.27 -9.49 6.34
C MET A 21 10.92 -9.40 4.86
N PHE A 22 9.65 -9.16 4.56
CA PHE A 22 9.19 -8.84 3.23
C PHE A 22 8.77 -7.38 3.17
N GLU A 23 9.47 -6.58 2.36
CA GLU A 23 9.22 -5.14 2.27
C GLU A 23 8.19 -4.83 1.17
N ILE A 24 7.27 -3.93 1.50
CA ILE A 24 6.35 -3.27 0.57
C ILE A 24 6.70 -1.78 0.58
N ASN A 25 7.26 -1.31 -0.51
CA ASN A 25 7.55 0.11 -0.67
C ASN A 25 6.30 0.84 -1.15
N VAL A 26 5.75 1.70 -0.30
CA VAL A 26 4.61 2.54 -0.64
C VAL A 26 5.13 3.86 -1.20
N VAL A 27 4.92 4.07 -2.48
CA VAL A 27 5.41 5.24 -3.22
C VAL A 27 4.25 6.05 -3.79
N ALA A 28 4.44 7.35 -3.90
CA ALA A 28 3.40 8.23 -4.39
C ALA A 28 3.95 9.62 -4.72
N THR A 29 3.25 10.33 -5.58
CA THR A 29 3.38 11.79 -5.70
C THR A 29 2.67 12.52 -4.56
N MET A 30 2.91 13.83 -4.45
CA MET A 30 2.29 14.64 -3.40
C MET A 30 0.76 14.62 -3.51
N SER A 31 0.09 14.64 -2.35
CA SER A 31 -1.38 14.66 -2.24
C SER A 31 -2.13 13.47 -2.87
N SER A 32 -1.46 12.37 -3.17
CA SER A 32 -2.11 11.14 -3.66
C SER A 32 -2.95 10.40 -2.60
N GLY A 33 -2.75 10.73 -1.31
CA GLY A 33 -3.40 10.05 -0.19
C GLY A 33 -2.63 8.83 0.32
N LYS A 34 -1.31 8.76 0.09
CA LYS A 34 -0.43 7.68 0.55
C LYS A 34 -0.57 7.41 2.05
N SER A 35 -0.43 8.43 2.91
CA SER A 35 -0.59 8.27 4.37
C SER A 35 -2.00 7.79 4.75
N THR A 36 -3.03 8.23 4.03
CA THR A 36 -4.41 7.78 4.25
C THR A 36 -4.57 6.30 3.89
N LEU A 37 -3.98 5.86 2.77
CA LEU A 37 -3.99 4.45 2.38
C LEU A 37 -3.24 3.58 3.40
N ILE A 38 -2.07 4.01 3.85
CA ILE A 38 -1.31 3.29 4.90
C ILE A 38 -2.16 3.20 6.17
N ASN A 39 -2.76 4.30 6.63
CA ASN A 39 -3.66 4.30 7.79
C ASN A 39 -4.86 3.37 7.62
N ALA A 40 -5.43 3.29 6.41
CA ALA A 40 -6.51 2.35 6.10
C ALA A 40 -6.03 0.89 6.19
N LEU A 41 -4.82 0.57 5.71
CA LEU A 41 -4.21 -0.76 5.85
C LEU A 41 -3.93 -1.11 7.33
N LEU A 42 -3.57 -0.11 8.16
CA LEU A 42 -3.35 -0.29 9.60
C LEU A 42 -4.66 -0.36 10.41
N GLY A 43 -5.79 0.05 9.83
CA GLY A 43 -7.07 0.16 10.52
C GLY A 43 -7.16 1.31 11.52
N GLN A 44 -6.18 2.21 11.57
CA GLN A 44 -6.15 3.36 12.48
C GLN A 44 -5.35 4.53 11.93
N GLN A 45 -5.64 5.72 12.46
CA GLN A 45 -4.96 6.96 12.07
C GLN A 45 -3.64 7.11 12.82
N LEU A 46 -2.54 6.65 12.23
CA LEU A 46 -1.20 6.71 12.80
C LEU A 46 -0.26 7.61 12.00
N MET A 47 -0.30 7.50 10.66
CA MET A 47 0.53 8.32 9.77
C MET A 47 -0.08 9.71 9.62
N PRO A 48 0.69 10.80 9.84
CA PRO A 48 0.21 12.15 9.63
C PRO A 48 -0.07 12.42 8.14
N ALA A 49 -1.10 13.23 7.87
CA ALA A 49 -1.35 13.70 6.52
C ALA A 49 -0.23 14.66 6.08
N ALA A 50 0.34 14.43 4.91
CA ALA A 50 1.42 15.26 4.38
C ALA A 50 0.87 16.56 3.77
N ASN A 51 0.45 17.52 4.61
CA ASN A 51 0.07 18.85 4.17
C ASN A 51 1.17 19.90 4.37
N GLU A 52 2.27 19.55 5.02
CA GLU A 52 3.42 20.43 5.21
C GLU A 52 4.70 19.71 4.77
N ALA A 53 5.60 20.46 4.16
CA ALA A 53 6.96 20.01 3.82
C ALA A 53 7.75 19.77 5.13
N THR A 54 7.41 18.69 5.81
CA THR A 54 8.08 18.20 7.00
C THR A 54 9.27 17.36 6.59
N THR A 55 10.21 17.18 7.51
CA THR A 55 11.42 16.40 7.31
C THR A 55 11.11 15.07 6.64
N ALA A 56 11.93 14.70 5.68
CA ALA A 56 11.76 13.49 4.90
C ALA A 56 12.14 12.24 5.73
N THR A 57 11.33 11.95 6.73
CA THR A 57 11.49 10.81 7.63
C THR A 57 10.99 9.56 6.94
N ILE A 58 11.82 8.52 6.89
CA ILE A 58 11.39 7.20 6.43
C ILE A 58 10.66 6.52 7.57
N VAL A 59 9.46 6.02 7.30
CA VAL A 59 8.72 5.24 8.28
C VAL A 59 8.65 3.79 7.83
N LYS A 60 9.12 2.88 8.69
CA LYS A 60 9.03 1.43 8.50
C LYS A 60 8.03 0.87 9.50
N ILE A 61 6.98 0.23 9.01
CA ILE A 61 5.95 -0.38 9.85
C ILE A 61 6.10 -1.89 9.75
N VAL A 62 6.56 -2.51 10.84
CA VAL A 62 6.85 -3.94 10.93
C VAL A 62 5.64 -4.65 11.53
N ASP A 63 5.08 -5.61 10.79
CA ASP A 63 4.01 -6.47 11.28
C ASP A 63 4.50 -7.36 12.41
N THR A 64 3.75 -7.36 13.52
CA THR A 64 3.99 -8.17 14.72
C THR A 64 2.67 -8.62 15.30
N ASP A 65 2.70 -9.58 16.24
CA ASP A 65 1.50 -10.05 16.95
C ASP A 65 1.02 -9.08 18.04
N GLN A 66 1.62 -7.89 18.17
CA GLN A 66 1.26 -6.90 19.20
C GLN A 66 0.05 -6.08 18.73
N ASP A 67 -0.98 -6.00 19.56
CA ASP A 67 -2.17 -5.20 19.26
C ASP A 67 -1.89 -3.68 19.36
N ASN A 68 -0.92 -3.26 20.17
CA ASN A 68 -0.51 -1.87 20.30
C ASN A 68 0.66 -1.55 19.38
N PHE A 69 0.66 -0.34 18.80
CA PHE A 69 1.79 0.14 18.04
C PHE A 69 2.83 0.79 18.94
N SER A 70 4.07 0.32 18.85
CA SER A 70 5.25 0.94 19.48
C SER A 70 6.14 1.56 18.41
N ALA A 71 6.96 2.56 18.77
CA ALA A 71 7.86 3.20 17.82
C ALA A 71 9.25 3.44 18.39
N ILE A 72 10.26 3.34 17.53
CA ILE A 72 11.64 3.73 17.81
C ILE A 72 12.08 4.69 16.70
N ALA A 73 12.49 5.88 17.10
CA ALA A 73 13.02 6.89 16.20
C ALA A 73 14.55 6.89 16.23
N TYR A 74 15.17 6.99 15.05
CA TYR A 74 16.61 6.98 14.86
C TYR A 74 17.07 8.24 14.14
N ASP A 75 18.27 8.68 14.45
CA ASP A 75 18.98 9.72 13.72
C ASP A 75 19.68 9.18 12.45
N LYS A 76 20.35 10.06 11.70
CA LYS A 76 21.11 9.68 10.48
C LYS A 76 22.28 8.72 10.74
N SER A 77 22.77 8.63 11.98
CA SER A 77 23.84 7.71 12.40
C SER A 77 23.31 6.35 12.89
N GLY A 78 21.98 6.18 12.94
CA GLY A 78 21.32 4.99 13.47
C GLY A 78 21.23 4.96 15.01
N GLN A 79 21.52 6.08 15.70
CA GLN A 79 21.35 6.17 17.14
C GLN A 79 19.87 6.44 17.49
N ILE A 80 19.45 5.87 18.62
CA ILE A 80 18.07 6.02 19.08
C ILE A 80 17.88 7.43 19.64
N VAL A 81 16.93 8.16 19.05
CA VAL A 81 16.49 9.48 19.50
C VAL A 81 15.35 9.36 20.51
N LYS A 82 14.37 8.49 20.23
CA LYS A 82 13.18 8.33 21.08
C LYS A 82 12.63 6.91 20.98
N LYS A 83 12.05 6.42 22.09
CA LYS A 83 11.26 5.18 22.14
C LYS A 83 9.89 5.48 22.70
N LEU A 84 8.86 4.86 22.12
CA LEU A 84 7.45 4.99 22.49
C LEU A 84 6.83 3.59 22.53
N ASP A 85 6.31 3.19 23.68
CA ASP A 85 5.66 1.87 23.85
C ASP A 85 4.22 1.84 23.30
N ASN A 86 3.59 3.01 23.20
CA ASN A 86 2.31 3.22 22.56
C ASN A 86 2.37 4.52 21.77
N VAL A 87 2.44 4.43 20.45
CA VAL A 87 2.59 5.59 19.57
C VAL A 87 1.23 6.08 19.09
N THR A 88 1.06 7.39 19.16
CA THR A 88 -0.16 8.10 18.70
C THR A 88 0.12 8.92 17.44
N LEU A 89 -0.94 9.45 16.83
CA LEU A 89 -0.82 10.38 15.69
C LEU A 89 -0.02 11.63 16.08
N GLU A 90 -0.27 12.18 17.26
CA GLU A 90 0.44 13.36 17.80
C GLU A 90 1.93 13.08 18.00
N ASP A 91 2.28 11.87 18.48
CA ASP A 91 3.67 11.46 18.58
C ASP A 91 4.33 11.37 17.20
N MET A 92 3.65 10.81 16.22
CA MET A 92 4.17 10.72 14.85
C MET A 92 4.32 12.09 14.19
N GLN A 93 3.41 13.03 14.45
CA GLN A 93 3.55 14.42 14.02
C GLN A 93 4.80 15.07 14.65
N ALA A 94 5.01 14.87 15.95
CA ALA A 94 6.17 15.40 16.65
C ALA A 94 7.49 14.79 16.14
N LEU A 95 7.54 13.46 15.91
CA LEU A 95 8.71 12.79 15.35
C LEU A 95 9.01 13.26 13.92
N ASN A 96 7.98 13.49 13.11
CA ASN A 96 8.13 13.96 11.73
C ASN A 96 8.57 15.43 11.65
N ALA A 97 8.33 16.22 12.70
CA ALA A 97 8.78 17.61 12.80
C ALA A 97 10.22 17.73 13.38
N ASP A 98 10.75 16.69 14.01
CA ASP A 98 12.07 16.72 14.62
C ASP A 98 13.16 16.48 13.56
N VAL A 99 13.97 17.51 13.30
CA VAL A 99 15.07 17.48 12.33
C VAL A 99 16.17 16.46 12.65
N LYS A 100 16.22 15.96 13.88
CA LYS A 100 17.17 14.91 14.29
C LYS A 100 16.70 13.52 13.86
N VAL A 101 15.40 13.33 13.64
CA VAL A 101 14.83 12.05 13.28
C VAL A 101 14.97 11.83 11.77
N SER A 102 15.57 10.75 11.38
CA SER A 102 15.69 10.34 9.96
C SER A 102 14.87 9.11 9.64
N THR A 103 14.70 8.20 10.60
CA THR A 103 13.92 6.96 10.41
C THR A 103 13.10 6.68 11.65
N VAL A 104 11.85 6.26 11.45
CA VAL A 104 10.97 5.75 12.50
C VAL A 104 10.60 4.31 12.18
N GLU A 105 10.90 3.39 13.10
CA GLU A 105 10.45 2.00 13.03
C GLU A 105 9.25 1.83 13.96
N ILE A 106 8.11 1.47 13.40
CA ILE A 106 6.85 1.20 14.09
C ILE A 106 6.66 -0.32 14.13
N LYS A 107 6.26 -0.87 15.26
CA LYS A 107 5.93 -2.29 15.43
C LYS A 107 4.49 -2.41 15.92
N GLY A 108 3.70 -3.25 15.26
CA GLY A 108 2.32 -3.53 15.63
C GLY A 108 1.67 -4.46 14.61
N LYS A 109 0.45 -4.87 14.89
CA LYS A 109 -0.30 -5.78 14.03
C LYS A 109 -0.88 -5.03 12.82
N ILE A 110 -0.60 -5.55 11.61
CA ILE A 110 -1.25 -5.10 10.38
C ILE A 110 -2.44 -6.04 10.10
N PRO A 111 -3.71 -5.59 10.32
CA PRO A 111 -4.86 -6.50 10.44
C PRO A 111 -5.12 -7.36 9.22
N CYS A 112 -4.89 -6.84 8.05
CA CYS A 112 -5.41 -7.41 6.81
C CYS A 112 -4.37 -8.19 5.99
N VAL A 113 -3.13 -8.23 6.43
CA VAL A 113 -2.05 -8.97 5.76
C VAL A 113 -1.52 -10.03 6.70
N SER A 114 -2.26 -11.13 6.87
CA SER A 114 -1.73 -12.29 7.58
C SER A 114 -0.66 -12.98 6.73
N SER A 115 0.58 -12.63 6.96
CA SER A 115 1.73 -13.27 6.34
C SER A 115 2.06 -14.55 7.11
N VAL A 116 1.51 -15.67 6.68
CA VAL A 116 1.85 -16.96 7.28
C VAL A 116 3.36 -17.20 7.18
N GLY A 117 4.07 -16.99 8.29
CA GLY A 117 5.49 -17.28 8.45
C GLY A 117 6.48 -16.27 7.85
N MET A 118 6.08 -15.01 7.65
CA MET A 118 6.96 -13.90 7.23
C MET A 118 6.58 -12.62 7.95
N LYS A 119 7.57 -11.79 8.31
CA LYS A 119 7.32 -10.45 8.84
C LYS A 119 7.14 -9.48 7.67
N LEU A 120 5.98 -8.86 7.59
CA LEU A 120 5.71 -7.81 6.63
C LEU A 120 6.28 -6.48 7.13
N VAL A 121 6.85 -5.69 6.23
CA VAL A 121 7.30 -4.33 6.50
C VAL A 121 6.72 -3.40 5.45
N LEU A 122 5.82 -2.50 5.85
CA LEU A 122 5.41 -1.37 5.01
C LEU A 122 6.43 -0.27 5.16
N VAL A 123 7.00 0.18 4.05
CA VAL A 123 7.97 1.28 4.02
C VAL A 123 7.28 2.49 3.40
N ASP A 124 7.03 3.52 4.22
CA ASP A 124 6.55 4.81 3.75
C ASP A 124 7.73 5.63 3.27
N THR A 125 7.79 5.85 1.95
CA THR A 125 8.85 6.63 1.33
C THR A 125 8.44 8.10 1.17
N PRO A 126 9.36 9.05 1.39
CA PRO A 126 9.10 10.44 1.02
C PRO A 126 8.74 10.54 -0.46
N GLY A 127 7.73 11.35 -0.81
CA GLY A 127 7.44 11.60 -2.23
C GLY A 127 8.59 12.37 -2.90
N PRO A 128 8.88 12.15 -4.19
CA PRO A 128 10.00 12.77 -4.90
C PRO A 128 9.93 14.30 -4.89
N ASN A 129 8.73 14.88 -4.79
CA ASN A 129 8.53 16.32 -4.79
C ASN A 129 8.39 16.94 -3.39
N ASN A 130 8.48 16.14 -2.32
CA ASN A 130 8.35 16.62 -0.93
C ASN A 130 9.67 17.06 -0.32
N SER A 131 10.79 16.87 -1.00
CA SER A 131 12.07 17.16 -0.41
C SER A 131 12.72 18.40 -1.06
N ARG A 132 13.02 19.37 -0.25
CA ARG A 132 14.01 20.41 -0.57
C ARG A 132 15.41 19.82 -0.75
N ASP A 133 15.57 18.52 -0.53
CA ASP A 133 16.83 17.79 -0.58
C ASP A 133 16.75 16.68 -1.63
N LYS A 134 17.54 16.82 -2.71
CA LYS A 134 17.64 15.84 -3.81
C LYS A 134 18.03 14.43 -3.32
N SER A 135 18.63 14.31 -2.14
CA SER A 135 19.01 13.01 -1.56
C SER A 135 17.82 12.09 -1.29
N HIS A 136 16.64 12.65 -1.06
CA HIS A 136 15.40 11.88 -0.79
C HIS A 136 14.75 11.40 -2.08
N GLU A 137 14.80 12.21 -3.12
CA GLU A 137 14.38 11.80 -4.45
C GLU A 137 15.23 10.62 -4.94
N GLU A 138 16.56 10.74 -4.86
CA GLU A 138 17.50 9.67 -5.18
C GLU A 138 17.25 8.41 -4.34
N MET A 139 16.91 8.56 -3.07
CA MET A 139 16.62 7.45 -2.17
C MET A 139 15.36 6.70 -2.56
N THR A 140 14.27 7.43 -2.88
CA THR A 140 13.02 6.82 -3.36
C THR A 140 13.26 6.08 -4.67
N TYR A 141 13.98 6.69 -5.60
CA TYR A 141 14.34 6.06 -6.86
C TYR A 141 15.19 4.81 -6.65
N LYS A 142 16.18 4.87 -5.77
CA LYS A 142 17.00 3.72 -5.42
C LYS A 142 16.18 2.58 -4.81
N MET A 143 15.26 2.89 -3.90
CA MET A 143 14.37 1.89 -3.30
C MET A 143 13.49 1.18 -4.34
N ILE A 144 13.04 1.89 -5.37
CA ILE A 144 12.27 1.30 -6.47
C ILE A 144 13.17 0.42 -7.36
N ALA A 145 14.40 0.88 -7.66
CA ALA A 145 15.33 0.18 -8.55
C ALA A 145 15.97 -1.04 -7.88
N ASP A 146 16.47 -0.91 -6.66
CA ASP A 146 17.22 -1.96 -5.94
C ASP A 146 16.31 -3.07 -5.37
N SER A 147 15.00 -2.94 -5.52
CA SER A 147 14.04 -3.82 -4.86
C SER A 147 13.73 -5.09 -5.67
N ASP A 148 14.71 -5.86 -6.07
CA ASP A 148 14.47 -7.16 -6.74
C ASP A 148 13.58 -8.12 -5.95
N LYS A 149 13.41 -7.88 -4.64
CA LYS A 149 12.69 -8.73 -3.69
C LYS A 149 11.48 -8.08 -3.04
N SER A 150 11.23 -6.77 -3.23
CA SER A 150 10.12 -6.05 -2.59
C SER A 150 8.95 -5.81 -3.54
N LEU A 151 7.76 -5.64 -2.97
CA LEU A 151 6.59 -5.16 -3.69
C LEU A 151 6.59 -3.63 -3.71
N VAL A 152 6.18 -3.04 -4.81
CA VAL A 152 5.96 -1.60 -4.94
C VAL A 152 4.46 -1.34 -5.02
N LEU A 153 3.92 -0.62 -4.05
CA LEU A 153 2.56 -0.13 -4.03
C LEU A 153 2.58 1.35 -4.42
N TYR A 154 2.25 1.62 -5.69
CA TYR A 154 2.21 2.99 -6.20
C TYR A 154 0.81 3.58 -6.02
N VAL A 155 0.71 4.61 -5.18
CA VAL A 155 -0.54 5.31 -4.89
C VAL A 155 -0.65 6.53 -5.81
N MET A 156 -1.59 6.48 -6.73
CA MET A 156 -1.88 7.53 -7.70
C MET A 156 -3.09 8.36 -7.24
N ASN A 157 -3.06 9.67 -7.49
CA ASN A 157 -4.23 10.51 -7.30
C ASN A 157 -5.12 10.49 -8.55
N GLY A 158 -6.28 9.85 -8.48
CA GLY A 158 -7.21 9.77 -9.61
C GLY A 158 -7.55 11.12 -10.23
N GLN A 159 -7.67 12.18 -9.41
CA GLN A 159 -8.00 13.53 -9.87
C GLN A 159 -6.82 14.28 -10.53
N GLN A 160 -5.60 13.79 -10.40
CA GLN A 160 -4.38 14.46 -10.88
C GLN A 160 -3.63 13.67 -11.94
N LEU A 161 -4.28 12.71 -12.57
CA LEU A 161 -3.73 11.94 -13.66
C LEU A 161 -3.39 12.87 -14.85
N GLY A 162 -2.10 12.97 -15.16
CA GLY A 162 -1.65 13.80 -16.28
C GLY A 162 -0.92 15.09 -15.91
N ILE A 163 -0.78 15.43 -14.63
CA ILE A 163 0.10 16.51 -14.16
C ILE A 163 1.56 16.12 -14.42
N ASN A 164 2.42 17.09 -14.72
CA ASN A 164 3.83 16.84 -15.11
C ASN A 164 4.60 16.00 -14.07
N ASP A 165 4.43 16.29 -12.79
CA ASP A 165 5.12 15.58 -11.70
C ASP A 165 4.72 14.11 -11.63
N GLU A 166 3.43 13.82 -11.82
CA GLU A 166 2.92 12.46 -11.92
C GLU A 166 3.52 11.71 -13.12
N LYS A 167 3.63 12.38 -14.27
CA LYS A 167 4.20 11.79 -15.49
C LYS A 167 5.68 11.44 -15.31
N ILE A 168 6.48 12.33 -14.75
CA ILE A 168 7.93 12.12 -14.55
C ILE A 168 8.14 10.93 -13.60
N PHE A 169 7.39 10.88 -12.51
CA PHE A 169 7.50 9.80 -11.55
C PHE A 169 7.02 8.46 -12.12
N LEU A 170 5.92 8.48 -12.88
CA LEU A 170 5.39 7.31 -13.57
C LEU A 170 6.38 6.79 -14.61
N ASP A 171 7.04 7.66 -15.39
CA ASP A 171 8.07 7.29 -16.35
C ASP A 171 9.22 6.53 -15.67
N TYR A 172 9.65 7.00 -14.50
CA TYR A 172 10.69 6.34 -13.74
C TYR A 172 10.25 4.96 -13.22
N VAL A 173 9.04 4.86 -12.64
CA VAL A 173 8.47 3.59 -12.17
C VAL A 173 8.38 2.59 -13.32
N CYS A 174 7.87 3.02 -14.47
CA CYS A 174 7.75 2.17 -15.65
C CYS A 174 9.13 1.72 -16.18
N GLN A 175 10.14 2.60 -16.15
CA GLN A 175 11.51 2.22 -16.55
C GLN A 175 12.07 1.16 -15.60
N SER A 176 11.91 1.32 -14.29
CA SER A 176 12.33 0.33 -13.29
C SER A 176 11.62 -1.02 -13.47
N MET A 177 10.34 -1.01 -13.88
CA MET A 177 9.60 -2.24 -14.22
C MET A 177 10.18 -2.94 -15.46
N LYS A 178 10.63 -2.19 -16.47
CA LYS A 178 11.23 -2.76 -17.68
C LYS A 178 12.59 -3.38 -17.39
N ASP A 179 13.43 -2.66 -16.66
CA ASP A 179 14.81 -3.07 -16.34
C ASP A 179 14.82 -4.37 -15.50
N GLY A 180 13.83 -4.57 -14.62
CA GLY A 180 13.66 -5.79 -13.83
C GLY A 180 13.04 -6.98 -14.59
N GLY A 181 12.62 -6.81 -15.86
CA GLY A 181 12.07 -7.87 -16.71
C GLY A 181 10.67 -8.34 -16.32
N LYS A 182 10.25 -9.54 -16.81
CA LYS A 182 8.88 -10.05 -16.59
C LYS A 182 8.49 -10.22 -15.13
N LYS A 183 9.42 -10.64 -14.28
CA LYS A 183 9.18 -10.83 -12.83
C LYS A 183 8.96 -9.49 -12.11
N ALA A 184 9.61 -8.42 -12.58
CA ALA A 184 9.45 -7.11 -12.00
C ALA A 184 8.03 -6.56 -12.18
N ARG A 185 7.36 -6.82 -13.31
CA ARG A 185 6.01 -6.30 -13.59
C ARG A 185 4.97 -6.75 -12.56
N GLU A 186 5.06 -8.00 -12.11
CA GLU A 186 4.09 -8.55 -11.16
C GLU A 186 4.24 -7.97 -9.74
N ARG A 187 5.39 -7.36 -9.42
CA ARG A 187 5.66 -6.72 -8.13
C ARG A 187 5.15 -5.28 -8.01
N PHE A 188 4.52 -4.73 -9.05
CA PHE A 188 3.95 -3.39 -9.02
C PHE A 188 2.43 -3.46 -8.94
N ILE A 189 1.88 -2.79 -7.93
CA ILE A 189 0.44 -2.58 -7.73
C ILE A 189 0.18 -1.08 -7.85
N PHE A 190 -0.75 -0.70 -8.71
CA PHE A 190 -1.18 0.68 -8.91
C PHE A 190 -2.51 0.91 -8.19
N ALA A 191 -2.49 1.60 -7.07
CA ALA A 191 -3.69 2.00 -6.35
C ALA A 191 -4.12 3.41 -6.81
N VAL A 192 -5.18 3.48 -7.62
CA VAL A 192 -5.76 4.76 -8.05
C VAL A 192 -6.72 5.21 -6.97
N ASN A 193 -6.27 6.16 -6.16
CA ASN A 193 -6.96 6.64 -4.97
C ASN A 193 -7.85 7.85 -5.25
N LYS A 194 -8.76 8.14 -4.32
CA LYS A 194 -9.75 9.23 -4.38
C LYS A 194 -10.78 9.03 -5.50
N MET A 195 -11.15 7.80 -5.75
CA MET A 195 -12.14 7.46 -6.77
C MET A 195 -13.56 7.89 -6.36
N ASP A 196 -13.79 8.16 -5.08
CA ASP A 196 -15.00 8.78 -4.54
C ASP A 196 -15.22 10.24 -4.97
N ALA A 197 -14.25 10.84 -5.62
CA ALA A 197 -14.36 12.19 -6.18
C ALA A 197 -14.83 12.23 -7.64
N PHE A 198 -15.05 11.05 -8.24
CA PHE A 198 -15.53 10.93 -9.62
C PHE A 198 -17.04 10.77 -9.65
N SER A 199 -17.65 11.15 -10.79
CA SER A 199 -19.09 11.01 -10.99
C SER A 199 -19.50 9.53 -11.00
N PRO A 200 -20.45 9.12 -10.16
CA PRO A 200 -21.01 7.78 -10.19
C PRO A 200 -22.10 7.61 -11.26
N ASP A 201 -22.54 8.69 -11.92
CA ASP A 201 -23.60 8.63 -12.93
C ASP A 201 -23.11 7.87 -14.18
N PRO A 202 -23.73 6.73 -14.54
CA PRO A 202 -23.36 5.99 -15.74
C PRO A 202 -23.62 6.75 -17.07
N GLN A 203 -24.43 7.80 -17.03
CA GLN A 203 -24.72 8.65 -18.19
C GLN A 203 -23.69 9.78 -18.34
N ASP A 204 -22.89 10.03 -17.32
CA ASP A 204 -21.78 10.97 -17.39
C ASP A 204 -20.66 10.37 -18.25
N ASP A 205 -20.46 10.94 -19.42
CA ASP A 205 -19.40 10.56 -20.34
C ASP A 205 -18.22 11.55 -20.31
N GLY A 206 -18.21 12.46 -19.36
CA GLY A 206 -17.19 13.46 -19.12
C GLY A 206 -15.86 12.90 -18.60
N PRO A 207 -14.85 13.75 -18.41
CA PRO A 207 -13.56 13.35 -17.83
C PRO A 207 -13.67 12.89 -16.37
N GLU A 208 -14.77 13.17 -15.71
CA GLU A 208 -15.09 12.80 -14.34
C GLU A 208 -15.66 11.38 -14.20
N CYS A 209 -15.81 10.63 -15.29
CA CYS A 209 -16.30 9.26 -15.27
C CYS A 209 -15.22 8.30 -14.73
N ILE A 210 -15.59 7.44 -13.78
CA ILE A 210 -14.71 6.46 -13.12
C ILE A 210 -14.00 5.57 -14.14
N THR A 211 -14.75 5.00 -15.09
CA THR A 211 -14.18 4.10 -16.10
C THR A 211 -13.19 4.81 -17.02
N LYS A 212 -13.50 6.03 -17.45
CA LYS A 212 -12.56 6.83 -18.26
C LYS A 212 -11.28 7.18 -17.49
N ALA A 213 -11.39 7.49 -16.20
CA ALA A 213 -10.21 7.73 -15.38
C ALA A 213 -9.29 6.50 -15.33
N LEU A 214 -9.87 5.31 -15.13
CA LEU A 214 -9.11 4.06 -15.10
C LEU A 214 -8.56 3.67 -16.48
N ASP A 215 -9.32 3.88 -17.55
CA ASP A 215 -8.86 3.66 -18.93
C ASP A 215 -7.70 4.59 -19.27
N ASN A 216 -7.71 5.84 -18.83
CA ASN A 216 -6.61 6.77 -19.02
C ASN A 216 -5.35 6.32 -18.26
N VAL A 217 -5.49 5.80 -17.03
CA VAL A 217 -4.36 5.19 -16.29
C VAL A 217 -3.81 4.01 -17.06
N LYS A 218 -4.67 3.11 -17.52
CA LYS A 218 -4.28 1.92 -18.26
C LYS A 218 -3.57 2.30 -19.57
N ALA A 219 -4.16 3.20 -20.36
CA ALA A 219 -3.55 3.70 -21.60
C ALA A 219 -2.18 4.35 -21.34
N GLY A 220 -2.07 5.19 -20.30
CA GLY A 220 -0.80 5.82 -19.92
C GLY A 220 0.30 4.82 -19.53
N LEU A 221 -0.06 3.67 -18.95
CA LEU A 221 0.87 2.58 -18.67
C LEU A 221 1.20 1.78 -19.93
N GLU A 222 0.21 1.51 -20.79
CA GLU A 222 0.39 0.81 -22.08
C GLU A 222 1.26 1.61 -23.05
N ASP A 223 1.13 2.94 -23.10
CA ASP A 223 2.00 3.85 -23.86
C ASP A 223 3.47 3.75 -23.41
N ARG A 224 3.67 3.33 -22.17
CA ARG A 224 4.99 3.05 -21.58
C ARG A 224 5.39 1.58 -21.67
N GLU A 225 4.71 0.79 -22.51
CA GLU A 225 4.96 -0.64 -22.74
C GLU A 225 4.72 -1.51 -21.48
N ILE A 226 3.93 -1.04 -20.52
CA ILE A 226 3.47 -1.82 -19.36
C ILE A 226 2.10 -2.40 -19.71
N TYR A 227 2.11 -3.62 -20.22
CA TYR A 227 0.88 -4.33 -20.61
C TYR A 227 0.32 -5.16 -19.44
N ASN A 228 -1.01 -5.21 -19.33
CA ASN A 228 -1.75 -5.88 -18.26
C ASN A 228 -1.30 -5.44 -16.86
N PRO A 229 -1.31 -4.13 -16.57
CA PRO A 229 -0.95 -3.62 -15.24
C PRO A 229 -1.96 -4.07 -14.18
N ASN A 230 -1.52 -4.14 -12.92
CA ASN A 230 -2.38 -4.37 -11.76
C ASN A 230 -2.91 -3.03 -11.23
N ILE A 231 -4.05 -2.57 -11.73
CA ILE A 231 -4.68 -1.31 -11.34
C ILE A 231 -5.87 -1.61 -10.43
N PHE A 232 -5.93 -0.92 -9.29
CA PHE A 232 -6.98 -1.02 -8.29
C PHE A 232 -7.56 0.36 -8.00
N PRO A 233 -8.83 0.63 -8.33
CA PRO A 233 -9.51 1.82 -7.84
C PRO A 233 -9.73 1.69 -6.34
N VAL A 234 -9.47 2.77 -5.58
CA VAL A 234 -9.63 2.77 -4.13
C VAL A 234 -10.15 4.11 -3.60
N CYS A 235 -10.87 4.04 -2.47
CA CYS A 235 -11.31 5.16 -1.65
C CYS A 235 -10.72 5.02 -0.25
N SER A 236 -9.47 5.43 -0.09
CA SER A 236 -8.73 5.21 1.15
C SER A 236 -9.32 5.92 2.37
N LEU A 237 -9.94 7.10 2.18
CA LEU A 237 -10.49 7.86 3.30
C LEU A 237 -11.75 7.22 3.87
N PRO A 238 -12.78 6.84 3.07
CA PRO A 238 -13.90 6.04 3.56
C PRO A 238 -13.47 4.73 4.24
N ALA A 239 -12.50 4.01 3.64
CA ALA A 239 -11.96 2.78 4.22
C ALA A 239 -11.34 3.00 5.61
N LEU A 240 -10.50 4.04 5.76
CA LEU A 240 -9.92 4.42 7.03
C LEU A 240 -11.00 4.77 8.06
N GLN A 241 -11.99 5.58 7.66
CA GLN A 241 -13.06 6.01 8.55
C GLN A 241 -13.92 4.84 9.04
N LYS A 242 -14.18 3.85 8.19
CA LYS A 242 -14.89 2.60 8.58
C LYS A 242 -14.05 1.81 9.57
N ARG A 243 -12.80 1.50 9.25
CA ARG A 243 -11.90 0.67 10.06
C ARG A 243 -11.55 1.28 11.41
N ALA A 244 -11.33 2.59 11.44
CA ALA A 244 -11.06 3.33 12.67
C ALA A 244 -12.32 3.71 13.45
N GLU A 245 -13.50 3.19 13.06
CA GLU A 245 -14.81 3.45 13.70
C GLU A 245 -15.08 4.95 13.95
N MET A 246 -14.69 5.79 12.99
CA MET A 246 -14.87 7.24 13.12
C MET A 246 -16.35 7.62 13.12
N LYS A 247 -16.71 8.66 13.89
CA LYS A 247 -18.11 9.11 14.06
C LYS A 247 -18.26 10.61 13.84
N GLY A 248 -19.50 11.04 13.59
CA GLY A 248 -19.85 12.45 13.43
C GLY A 248 -19.20 13.08 12.21
N THR A 249 -18.64 14.28 12.35
CA THR A 249 -18.00 15.02 11.26
C THR A 249 -16.76 14.32 10.71
N ARG A 250 -16.06 13.53 11.52
CA ARG A 250 -14.87 12.76 11.10
C ARG A 250 -15.21 11.56 10.20
N ALA A 251 -16.48 11.13 10.12
CA ALA A 251 -16.96 10.05 9.28
C ALA A 251 -17.74 10.57 8.05
N ARG A 252 -17.52 11.83 7.63
CA ARG A 252 -18.28 12.41 6.53
C ARG A 252 -18.04 11.68 5.21
N ALA A 253 -16.80 11.46 4.83
CA ALA A 253 -16.48 10.79 3.57
C ALA A 253 -17.04 9.35 3.53
N LEU A 254 -17.06 8.66 4.68
CA LEU A 254 -17.70 7.34 4.77
C LEU A 254 -19.20 7.42 4.50
N ARG A 255 -19.92 8.39 5.09
CA ARG A 255 -21.36 8.53 4.86
C ARG A 255 -21.67 8.87 3.40
N ASP A 256 -20.95 9.87 2.86
CA ASP A 256 -21.13 10.27 1.46
C ASP A 256 -20.86 9.07 0.52
N PHE A 257 -19.86 8.23 0.85
CA PHE A 257 -19.52 7.02 0.09
C PHE A 257 -20.59 5.91 0.22
N VAL A 258 -21.16 5.71 1.41
CA VAL A 258 -22.25 4.75 1.64
C VAL A 258 -23.47 5.12 0.78
N GLU A 259 -23.88 6.39 0.82
CA GLU A 259 -25.00 6.90 -0.01
C GLU A 259 -24.74 6.66 -1.51
N MET A 260 -23.51 6.89 -1.98
CA MET A 260 -23.15 6.61 -3.39
C MET A 260 -23.18 5.11 -3.73
N CYS A 261 -22.74 4.23 -2.81
CA CYS A 261 -22.78 2.79 -3.04
C CYS A 261 -24.22 2.23 -3.06
N GLU A 262 -25.13 2.80 -2.26
CA GLU A 262 -26.56 2.40 -2.26
C GLU A 262 -27.25 2.77 -3.58
N GLU A 263 -26.83 3.85 -4.21
CA GLU A 263 -27.45 4.36 -5.43
C GLU A 263 -26.77 3.85 -6.72
N TYR A 264 -25.42 3.60 -6.67
CA TYR A 264 -24.64 3.33 -7.87
C TYR A 264 -23.70 2.13 -7.73
N ASP A 265 -23.96 1.05 -8.46
CA ASP A 265 -23.10 -0.14 -8.51
C ASP A 265 -21.66 0.15 -8.99
N VAL A 266 -21.45 1.23 -9.73
CA VAL A 266 -20.13 1.66 -10.21
C VAL A 266 -19.19 2.07 -9.06
N MET A 267 -19.75 2.34 -7.86
CA MET A 267 -18.98 2.63 -6.65
C MET A 267 -18.49 1.37 -5.94
N HIS A 268 -18.84 0.17 -6.41
CA HIS A 268 -18.36 -1.10 -5.89
C HIS A 268 -17.02 -1.47 -6.52
N PHE A 269 -15.92 -0.89 -6.01
CA PHE A 269 -14.60 -0.97 -6.62
C PHE A 269 -13.98 -2.37 -6.61
N GLU A 270 -14.45 -3.29 -5.81
CA GLU A 270 -14.05 -4.70 -5.89
C GLU A 270 -14.39 -5.35 -7.24
N ASN A 271 -15.38 -4.82 -7.96
CA ASN A 271 -15.86 -5.39 -9.22
C ASN A 271 -15.01 -5.01 -10.45
N TYR A 272 -14.00 -4.16 -10.30
CA TYR A 272 -13.18 -3.67 -11.42
C TYR A 272 -12.08 -4.66 -11.83
N TYR A 273 -12.42 -5.95 -11.93
CA TYR A 273 -11.50 -7.04 -12.27
C TYR A 273 -10.87 -6.94 -13.66
N GLN A 274 -11.44 -6.15 -14.58
CA GLN A 274 -10.87 -5.91 -15.90
C GLN A 274 -9.58 -5.07 -15.90
N TYR A 275 -9.26 -4.44 -14.76
CA TYR A 275 -8.06 -3.62 -14.59
C TYR A 275 -6.95 -4.31 -13.77
N ASN A 276 -7.20 -5.52 -13.26
CA ASN A 276 -6.24 -6.21 -12.41
C ASN A 276 -6.14 -7.72 -12.72
N ASN A 277 -5.09 -8.34 -12.19
CA ASN A 277 -4.75 -9.75 -12.43
C ASN A 277 -5.11 -10.66 -11.24
N LEU A 278 -6.11 -10.31 -10.43
CA LEU A 278 -6.55 -11.17 -9.34
C LEU A 278 -7.10 -12.50 -9.89
N PRO A 279 -6.58 -13.65 -9.43
CA PRO A 279 -7.11 -14.95 -9.83
C PRO A 279 -8.56 -15.16 -9.40
N GLN A 280 -9.29 -15.98 -10.13
CA GLN A 280 -10.68 -16.31 -9.82
C GLN A 280 -10.87 -16.82 -8.39
N THR A 281 -9.92 -17.57 -7.85
CA THR A 281 -9.95 -18.06 -6.46
C THR A 281 -9.92 -16.92 -5.43
N VAL A 282 -9.21 -15.84 -5.73
CA VAL A 282 -9.15 -14.64 -4.87
C VAL A 282 -10.43 -13.83 -5.01
N ARG A 283 -10.93 -13.65 -6.24
CA ARG A 283 -12.22 -12.98 -6.50
C ARG A 283 -13.36 -13.67 -5.76
N ASN A 284 -13.44 -15.01 -5.86
CA ASN A 284 -14.43 -15.80 -5.13
C ASN A 284 -14.30 -15.64 -3.60
N ARG A 285 -13.09 -15.42 -3.09
CA ARG A 285 -12.89 -15.17 -1.66
C ARG A 285 -13.44 -13.81 -1.26
N ILE A 286 -13.22 -12.76 -2.05
CA ILE A 286 -13.78 -11.43 -1.82
C ILE A 286 -15.31 -11.49 -1.81
N GLU A 287 -15.92 -12.17 -2.78
CA GLU A 287 -17.37 -12.36 -2.83
C GLU A 287 -17.90 -13.13 -1.61
N ASN A 288 -17.20 -14.18 -1.18
CA ASN A 288 -17.58 -14.92 0.02
C ASN A 288 -17.49 -14.04 1.29
N PHE A 289 -16.49 -13.18 1.41
CA PHE A 289 -16.42 -12.21 2.51
C PHE A 289 -17.59 -11.25 2.49
N LYS A 290 -17.95 -10.72 1.33
CA LYS A 290 -19.10 -9.84 1.15
C LYS A 290 -20.40 -10.49 1.63
N VAL A 291 -20.65 -11.74 1.25
CA VAL A 291 -21.84 -12.50 1.69
C VAL A 291 -21.85 -12.74 3.20
N GLN A 292 -20.69 -12.97 3.82
CA GLN A 292 -20.56 -13.27 5.24
C GLN A 292 -20.68 -12.04 6.15
N MET A 293 -20.21 -10.88 5.68
CA MET A 293 -20.20 -9.66 6.48
C MET A 293 -21.56 -8.97 6.60
N GLY A 294 -22.46 -9.16 5.63
CA GLY A 294 -23.70 -8.38 5.51
C GLY A 294 -23.48 -7.01 4.85
N GLU A 295 -24.56 -6.32 4.51
CA GLU A 295 -24.52 -5.09 3.69
C GLU A 295 -23.73 -3.96 4.35
N ASP A 296 -23.88 -3.73 5.65
CA ASP A 296 -23.21 -2.64 6.39
C ASP A 296 -21.69 -2.80 6.45
N ASP A 297 -21.18 -4.03 6.47
CA ASP A 297 -19.74 -4.31 6.52
C ASP A 297 -19.15 -4.49 5.12
N ALA A 298 -19.98 -4.78 4.11
CA ALA A 298 -19.57 -4.85 2.70
C ALA A 298 -19.03 -3.50 2.20
N ILE A 299 -19.38 -2.39 2.82
CA ILE A 299 -18.88 -1.05 2.45
C ILE A 299 -17.36 -0.98 2.44
N GLU A 300 -16.67 -1.71 3.33
CA GLU A 300 -15.22 -1.78 3.33
C GLU A 300 -14.68 -2.44 2.05
N ILE A 301 -15.37 -3.47 1.56
CA ILE A 301 -15.04 -4.16 0.31
C ILE A 301 -15.26 -3.22 -0.88
N HIS A 302 -16.37 -2.47 -0.88
CA HIS A 302 -16.70 -1.51 -1.94
C HIS A 302 -15.67 -0.40 -2.07
N THR A 303 -14.96 -0.02 -1.00
CA THR A 303 -13.86 0.96 -1.09
C THR A 303 -12.67 0.52 -1.94
N GLY A 304 -12.60 -0.75 -2.34
CA GLY A 304 -11.49 -1.33 -3.11
C GLY A 304 -10.25 -1.69 -2.27
N ILE A 305 -10.21 -1.31 -0.97
CA ILE A 305 -9.04 -1.56 -0.10
C ILE A 305 -8.77 -3.06 0.06
N VAL A 306 -9.81 -3.86 0.22
CA VAL A 306 -9.71 -5.33 0.35
C VAL A 306 -9.08 -5.96 -0.90
N SER A 307 -9.40 -5.46 -2.09
CA SER A 307 -8.79 -5.93 -3.34
C SER A 307 -7.28 -5.67 -3.39
N VAL A 308 -6.82 -4.52 -2.91
CA VAL A 308 -5.39 -4.20 -2.77
C VAL A 308 -4.71 -5.14 -1.79
N GLU A 309 -5.32 -5.39 -0.63
CA GLU A 309 -4.81 -6.33 0.38
C GLU A 309 -4.69 -7.75 -0.15
N GLN A 310 -5.70 -8.21 -0.88
CA GLN A 310 -5.67 -9.53 -1.50
C GLN A 310 -4.59 -9.63 -2.58
N ALA A 311 -4.33 -8.56 -3.33
CA ALA A 311 -3.24 -8.50 -4.31
C ALA A 311 -1.87 -8.57 -3.62
N ILE A 312 -1.68 -7.84 -2.52
CA ILE A 312 -0.48 -7.90 -1.68
C ILE A 312 -0.28 -9.33 -1.14
N ALA A 313 -1.31 -9.90 -0.52
CA ALA A 313 -1.27 -11.26 0.04
C ALA A 313 -0.95 -12.32 -1.02
N GLN A 314 -1.53 -12.18 -2.22
CA GLN A 314 -1.25 -13.07 -3.35
C GLN A 314 0.22 -12.98 -3.77
N TYR A 315 0.77 -11.78 -3.90
CA TYR A 315 2.16 -11.58 -4.25
C TYR A 315 3.09 -12.20 -3.22
N ILE A 316 2.85 -11.95 -1.92
CA ILE A 316 3.62 -12.54 -0.82
C ILE A 316 3.57 -14.05 -0.89
N ASN A 317 2.38 -14.64 -1.08
CA ASN A 317 2.23 -16.09 -1.14
C ASN A 317 2.94 -16.72 -2.35
N LYS A 318 2.91 -16.06 -3.51
CA LYS A 318 3.51 -16.58 -4.75
C LYS A 318 5.03 -16.43 -4.77
N TYR A 319 5.54 -15.27 -4.41
CA TYR A 319 6.94 -14.90 -4.62
C TYR A 319 7.81 -15.01 -3.37
N ALA A 320 7.33 -14.56 -2.25
CA ALA A 320 8.10 -14.58 -1.02
C ALA A 320 8.36 -16.01 -0.52
N ARG A 321 7.40 -16.93 -0.69
CA ARG A 321 7.61 -18.36 -0.38
C ARG A 321 8.60 -19.02 -1.34
N THR A 322 8.55 -18.64 -2.61
CA THR A 322 9.45 -19.23 -3.63
C THR A 322 10.90 -18.81 -3.40
N THR A 323 11.14 -17.55 -3.08
CA THR A 323 12.48 -17.03 -2.76
C THR A 323 13.06 -17.70 -1.52
N LYS A 324 12.24 -17.91 -0.47
CA LYS A 324 12.66 -18.63 0.75
C LYS A 324 13.09 -20.08 0.49
N VAL A 325 12.36 -20.77 -0.38
CA VAL A 325 12.74 -22.15 -0.75
C VAL A 325 14.05 -22.15 -1.54
N PHE A 326 14.28 -21.17 -2.39
CA PHE A 326 15.55 -21.03 -3.14
C PHE A 326 16.74 -20.74 -2.22
N ASP A 327 16.58 -19.83 -1.24
CA ASP A 327 17.63 -19.50 -0.27
C ASP A 327 17.91 -20.67 0.72
N LEU A 328 16.97 -21.62 0.83
CA LEU A 328 17.15 -22.86 1.63
C LEU A 328 17.88 -23.98 0.87
N VAL A 329 17.91 -23.92 -0.46
CA VAL A 329 18.49 -24.97 -1.31
C VAL A 329 19.92 -24.62 -1.78
N GLN A 330 20.35 -23.36 -1.66
CA GLN A 330 21.74 -22.92 -1.83
C GLN A 330 22.53 -23.04 -0.51
#